data_4aaccd6b266ffa3f54aa66cc9dba72fc
#
_entry.id   4aaccd6b266ffa3f54aa66cc9dba72fc
#
_cell.length_a   1.000
_cell.length_b   1.000
_cell.length_c   1.000
_cell.angle_alpha   90.00
_cell.angle_beta   90.00
_cell.angle_gamma   90.00
#
_symmetry.space_group_name_H-M   'P 1'
#
loop_
_entity.id
_entity.type
_entity.pdbx_description
1 polymer ?
#
loop_
_entity_poly.entity_id
_entity_poly.type
_entity_poly.pdbx_seq_one_letter_code
_entity_poly.pdbx_strand_id
1 'polypeptide(L)'
;MDFSFQLYSARNFPPLDSVLGRLSHFGYKQVEGFGGLYAEADALAASLNKYGLTMPTGHFGLAQLLDTDAALKTAETLGMKYLYCPAIPKEERLNQPESKWVELGETLAKLGEAFRKRGFGFGWHNHDFEFQPLPNGKLPMDILLQTAAHNEWEMDVAWVVKGGQDPLEWIKKYGARINAVHVKDIAPAGQNADEDGWADVGHGTLDWQALSDAIKTGTNAHYWVMEHDNPADVDRFASRSLAAVNAWK
;
A
#
# COMPACT_ATOMS: atom_id res chain seq x y z
N MET A 1 1.05 -18.41 -2.91
CA MET A 1 0.81 -16.94 -2.98
C MET A 1 2.16 -16.27 -2.86
N ASP A 2 2.48 -15.35 -3.74
CA ASP A 2 3.73 -14.58 -3.66
C ASP A 2 3.44 -13.29 -2.88
N PHE A 3 4.23 -13.05 -1.84
CA PHE A 3 4.15 -11.82 -1.08
C PHE A 3 5.11 -10.78 -1.69
N SER A 4 4.66 -9.53 -1.73
CA SER A 4 5.45 -8.37 -2.13
C SER A 4 6.04 -7.68 -0.89
N PHE A 5 7.08 -6.88 -1.09
CA PHE A 5 7.70 -6.07 -0.04
C PHE A 5 7.66 -4.59 -0.45
N GLN A 6 7.05 -3.74 0.39
CA GLN A 6 7.03 -2.29 0.15
C GLN A 6 8.42 -1.69 0.39
N LEU A 7 9.02 -1.15 -0.67
CA LEU A 7 10.40 -0.61 -0.61
C LEU A 7 10.52 0.66 0.24
N TYR A 8 9.41 1.32 0.58
CA TYR A 8 9.41 2.41 1.55
C TYR A 8 9.93 1.98 2.92
N SER A 9 9.68 0.73 3.31
CA SER A 9 10.22 0.13 4.54
C SER A 9 11.75 0.07 4.54
N ALA A 10 12.38 0.09 3.36
CA ALA A 10 13.83 0.02 3.21
C ALA A 10 14.51 1.38 2.97
N ARG A 11 13.77 2.49 2.96
CA ARG A 11 14.29 3.82 2.57
C ARG A 11 15.47 4.31 3.42
N ASN A 12 15.56 3.85 4.66
CA ASN A 12 16.61 4.21 5.61
C ASN A 12 17.82 3.25 5.58
N PHE A 13 17.85 2.27 4.66
CA PHE A 13 18.88 1.22 4.61
C PHE A 13 19.65 1.18 3.27
N PRO A 14 20.30 2.28 2.88
CA PRO A 14 21.08 2.32 1.63
C PRO A 14 22.29 1.38 1.67
N PRO A 15 22.77 0.88 0.53
CA PRO A 15 22.21 1.06 -0.80
C PRO A 15 21.04 0.10 -1.08
N LEU A 16 20.02 0.57 -1.81
CA LEU A 16 18.83 -0.22 -2.15
C LEU A 16 19.17 -1.52 -2.90
N ASP A 17 20.17 -1.52 -3.80
CA ASP A 17 20.61 -2.72 -4.53
C ASP A 17 20.99 -3.87 -3.58
N SER A 18 21.63 -3.56 -2.45
CA SER A 18 21.94 -4.55 -1.41
C SER A 18 20.66 -5.09 -0.73
N VAL A 19 19.68 -4.23 -0.47
CA VAL A 19 18.39 -4.67 0.11
C VAL A 19 17.66 -5.59 -0.85
N LEU A 20 17.58 -5.25 -2.14
CA LEU A 20 16.93 -6.10 -3.16
C LEU A 20 17.56 -7.50 -3.22
N GLY A 21 18.90 -7.57 -3.14
CA GLY A 21 19.62 -8.86 -3.07
C GLY A 21 19.21 -9.69 -1.85
N ARG A 22 19.09 -9.07 -0.67
CA ARG A 22 18.66 -9.76 0.56
C ARG A 22 17.19 -10.18 0.51
N LEU A 23 16.28 -9.32 0.00
CA LEU A 23 14.87 -9.67 -0.19
C LEU A 23 14.71 -10.90 -1.09
N SER A 24 15.42 -10.94 -2.22
CA SER A 24 15.44 -12.12 -3.10
C SER A 24 15.97 -13.37 -2.38
N HIS A 25 17.04 -13.23 -1.58
CA HIS A 25 17.60 -14.32 -0.76
C HIS A 25 16.60 -14.84 0.28
N PHE A 26 15.82 -13.98 0.93
CA PHE A 26 14.77 -14.38 1.88
C PHE A 26 13.60 -15.07 1.19
N GLY A 27 13.44 -14.93 -0.12
CA GLY A 27 12.42 -15.62 -0.89
C GLY A 27 11.32 -14.73 -1.47
N TYR A 28 11.40 -13.41 -1.29
CA TYR A 28 10.51 -12.50 -1.98
C TYR A 28 10.68 -12.63 -3.49
N LYS A 29 9.57 -12.53 -4.22
CA LYS A 29 9.53 -12.51 -5.70
C LYS A 29 9.06 -11.18 -6.25
N GLN A 30 8.41 -10.42 -5.39
CA GLN A 30 7.80 -9.14 -5.75
C GLN A 30 8.19 -8.07 -4.74
N VAL A 31 8.25 -6.83 -5.24
CA VAL A 31 8.38 -5.64 -4.42
C VAL A 31 7.36 -4.60 -4.89
N GLU A 32 7.05 -3.66 -4.01
CA GLU A 32 6.27 -2.49 -4.36
C GLU A 32 7.13 -1.25 -4.28
N GLY A 33 7.01 -0.38 -5.30
CA GLY A 33 7.76 0.85 -5.39
C GLY A 33 7.08 2.03 -4.71
N PHE A 34 7.82 3.10 -4.51
CA PHE A 34 7.28 4.39 -4.08
C PHE A 34 7.95 5.56 -4.80
N GLY A 35 7.27 6.70 -4.86
CA GLY A 35 7.64 7.86 -5.67
C GLY A 35 9.07 8.36 -5.55
N GLY A 36 9.72 8.13 -4.40
CA GLY A 36 11.12 8.52 -4.17
C GLY A 36 12.16 7.73 -4.98
N LEU A 37 11.75 6.61 -5.59
CA LEU A 37 12.65 5.75 -6.38
C LEU A 37 12.58 6.00 -7.89
N TYR A 38 11.58 6.69 -8.37
CA TYR A 38 11.23 6.69 -9.80
C TYR A 38 12.08 7.60 -10.67
N ALA A 39 12.85 8.51 -10.07
CA ALA A 39 13.84 9.30 -10.81
C ALA A 39 14.89 8.43 -11.51
N GLU A 40 15.17 7.25 -10.96
CA GLU A 40 16.17 6.30 -11.46
C GLU A 40 15.50 4.97 -11.92
N ALA A 41 14.34 5.07 -12.58
CA ALA A 41 13.52 3.90 -12.93
C ALA A 41 14.29 2.84 -13.76
N ASP A 42 15.13 3.26 -14.72
CA ASP A 42 15.93 2.33 -15.54
C ASP A 42 16.96 1.57 -14.68
N ALA A 43 17.66 2.25 -13.78
CA ALA A 43 18.62 1.63 -12.86
C ALA A 43 17.91 0.68 -11.88
N LEU A 44 16.73 1.07 -11.40
CA LEU A 44 15.90 0.22 -10.54
C LEU A 44 15.45 -1.03 -11.29
N ALA A 45 14.97 -0.90 -12.54
CA ALA A 45 14.59 -2.04 -13.37
C ALA A 45 15.76 -3.02 -13.60
N ALA A 46 16.97 -2.50 -13.84
CA ALA A 46 18.17 -3.33 -13.98
C ALA A 46 18.47 -4.11 -12.67
N SER A 47 18.35 -3.45 -11.51
CA SER A 47 18.56 -4.10 -10.21
C SER A 47 17.50 -5.15 -9.91
N LEU A 48 16.22 -4.88 -10.21
CA LEU A 48 15.13 -5.86 -10.06
C LEU A 48 15.40 -7.11 -10.91
N ASN A 49 15.76 -6.93 -12.20
CA ASN A 49 16.11 -8.02 -13.09
C ASN A 49 17.32 -8.84 -12.60
N LYS A 50 18.36 -8.16 -12.09
CA LYS A 50 19.55 -8.80 -11.51
C LYS A 50 19.20 -9.79 -10.40
N TYR A 51 18.21 -9.47 -9.57
CA TYR A 51 17.83 -10.29 -8.42
C TYR A 51 16.57 -11.13 -8.66
N GLY A 52 16.01 -11.14 -9.88
CA GLY A 52 14.82 -11.92 -10.23
C GLY A 52 13.56 -11.44 -9.49
N LEU A 53 13.49 -10.15 -9.19
CA LEU A 53 12.34 -9.49 -8.57
C LEU A 53 11.47 -8.81 -9.63
N THR A 54 10.16 -8.75 -9.39
CA THR A 54 9.20 -7.97 -10.19
C THR A 54 8.57 -6.87 -9.33
N MET A 55 8.05 -5.82 -9.98
CA MET A 55 7.37 -4.72 -9.31
C MET A 55 5.97 -4.52 -9.90
N PRO A 56 4.99 -5.37 -9.50
CA PRO A 56 3.65 -5.29 -10.09
C PRO A 56 2.85 -4.08 -9.63
N THR A 57 3.19 -3.49 -8.49
CA THR A 57 2.48 -2.37 -7.86
C THR A 57 3.44 -1.25 -7.46
N GLY A 58 2.92 -0.03 -7.35
CA GLY A 58 3.72 1.10 -6.91
C GLY A 58 2.90 2.30 -6.47
N HIS A 59 3.43 2.99 -5.44
CA HIS A 59 2.86 4.22 -4.90
C HIS A 59 3.39 5.44 -5.65
N PHE A 60 2.48 6.29 -6.09
CA PHE A 60 2.77 7.56 -6.74
C PHE A 60 2.07 8.70 -6.01
N GLY A 61 2.79 9.73 -5.63
CA GLY A 61 2.16 10.94 -5.09
C GLY A 61 1.19 11.56 -6.12
N LEU A 62 0.14 12.24 -5.63
CA LEU A 62 -0.88 12.83 -6.51
C LEU A 62 -0.28 13.73 -7.60
N ALA A 63 0.73 14.54 -7.27
CA ALA A 63 1.42 15.40 -8.24
C ALA A 63 2.12 14.59 -9.36
N GLN A 64 2.68 13.42 -9.04
CA GLN A 64 3.29 12.52 -10.05
C GLN A 64 2.22 11.89 -10.94
N LEU A 65 1.05 11.54 -10.39
CA LEU A 65 -0.07 10.95 -11.13
C LEU A 65 -0.75 11.94 -12.08
N LEU A 66 -0.74 13.23 -11.74
CA LEU A 66 -1.27 14.29 -12.60
C LEU A 66 -0.44 14.47 -13.88
N ASP A 67 0.85 14.13 -13.87
CA ASP A 67 1.66 13.91 -15.08
C ASP A 67 1.50 12.46 -15.54
N THR A 68 0.34 12.18 -16.15
CA THR A 68 -0.08 10.83 -16.52
C THR A 68 0.91 10.13 -17.44
N ASP A 69 1.51 10.87 -18.39
CA ASP A 69 2.46 10.27 -19.35
C ASP A 69 3.78 9.89 -18.67
N ALA A 70 4.30 10.73 -17.76
CA ALA A 70 5.48 10.39 -16.97
C ALA A 70 5.23 9.21 -16.02
N ALA A 71 4.07 9.18 -15.34
CA ALA A 71 3.69 8.08 -14.47
C ALA A 71 3.58 6.75 -15.24
N LEU A 72 2.95 6.77 -16.42
CA LEU A 72 2.82 5.59 -17.29
C LEU A 72 4.19 5.10 -17.78
N LYS A 73 5.06 6.01 -18.23
CA LYS A 73 6.41 5.64 -18.66
C LYS A 73 7.18 4.94 -17.52
N THR A 74 7.08 5.46 -16.32
CA THR A 74 7.68 4.83 -15.12
C THR A 74 7.10 3.43 -14.88
N ALA A 75 5.78 3.31 -14.92
CA ALA A 75 5.08 2.04 -14.72
C ALA A 75 5.46 1.00 -15.80
N GLU A 76 5.55 1.41 -17.06
CA GLU A 76 6.01 0.57 -18.18
C GLU A 76 7.45 0.10 -17.98
N THR A 77 8.36 1.01 -17.62
CA THR A 77 9.79 0.70 -17.37
C THR A 77 9.96 -0.32 -16.26
N LEU A 78 9.17 -0.21 -15.18
CA LEU A 78 9.25 -1.08 -14.01
C LEU A 78 8.34 -2.32 -14.09
N GLY A 79 7.54 -2.45 -15.16
CA GLY A 79 6.66 -3.60 -15.39
C GLY A 79 5.44 -3.64 -14.47
N MET A 80 5.02 -2.49 -13.94
CA MET A 80 3.87 -2.38 -13.05
C MET A 80 2.56 -2.76 -13.75
N LYS A 81 1.59 -3.15 -12.95
CA LYS A 81 0.20 -3.42 -13.35
C LYS A 81 -0.78 -2.45 -12.71
N TYR A 82 -0.45 -1.99 -11.49
CA TYR A 82 -1.29 -1.09 -10.71
C TYR A 82 -0.47 0.06 -10.14
N LEU A 83 -1.08 1.25 -10.19
CA LEU A 83 -0.57 2.46 -9.56
C LEU A 83 -1.53 2.84 -8.43
N TYR A 84 -1.01 3.16 -7.25
CA TYR A 84 -1.82 3.63 -6.13
C TYR A 84 -1.39 5.03 -5.71
N CYS A 85 -2.39 5.86 -5.39
CA CYS A 85 -2.17 7.13 -4.73
C CYS A 85 -2.21 6.91 -3.21
N PRO A 86 -1.08 7.04 -2.49
CA PRO A 86 -1.06 6.70 -1.07
C PRO A 86 -1.48 7.84 -0.16
N ALA A 87 -1.41 9.08 -0.62
CA ALA A 87 -1.69 10.21 0.24
C ALA A 87 -1.84 11.53 -0.53
N ILE A 88 -2.42 12.50 0.17
CA ILE A 88 -2.40 13.92 -0.15
C ILE A 88 -1.48 14.66 0.85
N PRO A 89 -1.10 15.93 0.58
CA PRO A 89 -0.31 16.75 1.50
C PRO A 89 -0.89 16.77 2.92
N LYS A 90 -0.04 16.79 3.93
CA LYS A 90 -0.48 16.70 5.34
C LYS A 90 -1.48 17.80 5.73
N GLU A 91 -1.29 19.00 5.21
CA GLU A 91 -2.14 20.17 5.44
C GLU A 91 -3.55 20.01 4.85
N GLU A 92 -3.73 19.08 3.92
CA GLU A 92 -5.00 18.79 3.27
C GLU A 92 -5.73 17.57 3.84
N ARG A 93 -5.17 16.91 4.88
CA ARG A 93 -5.71 15.65 5.41
C ARG A 93 -6.82 15.85 6.43
N LEU A 94 -6.71 16.85 7.29
CA LEU A 94 -7.63 17.07 8.41
C LEU A 94 -8.40 18.38 8.28
N ASN A 95 -9.57 18.44 8.91
CA ASN A 95 -10.42 19.62 8.95
C ASN A 95 -10.88 20.15 7.58
N GLN A 96 -10.88 19.29 6.56
CA GLN A 96 -11.37 19.63 5.24
C GLN A 96 -12.89 19.45 5.14
N PRO A 97 -13.60 20.30 4.38
CA PRO A 97 -15.02 20.08 4.11
C PRO A 97 -15.22 18.84 3.20
N GLU A 98 -16.41 18.25 3.28
CA GLU A 98 -16.79 17.11 2.43
C GLU A 98 -16.51 17.35 0.94
N SER A 99 -16.76 18.58 0.45
CA SER A 99 -16.54 18.95 -0.96
C SER A 99 -15.10 18.71 -1.42
N LYS A 100 -14.09 18.88 -0.55
CA LYS A 100 -12.70 18.59 -0.89
C LYS A 100 -12.44 17.10 -1.12
N TRP A 101 -13.07 16.25 -0.35
CA TRP A 101 -12.98 14.81 -0.54
C TRP A 101 -13.71 14.33 -1.81
N VAL A 102 -14.83 14.98 -2.14
CA VAL A 102 -15.53 14.76 -3.43
C VAL A 102 -14.65 15.20 -4.60
N GLU A 103 -14.09 16.42 -4.57
CA GLU A 103 -13.16 16.92 -5.59
C GLU A 103 -11.96 15.99 -5.82
N LEU A 104 -11.37 15.48 -4.70
CA LEU A 104 -10.30 14.49 -4.78
C LEU A 104 -10.79 13.20 -5.43
N GLY A 105 -11.94 12.68 -5.00
CA GLY A 105 -12.55 11.47 -5.58
C GLY A 105 -12.82 11.61 -7.08
N GLU A 106 -13.32 12.75 -7.53
CA GLU A 106 -13.51 13.04 -8.97
C GLU A 106 -12.18 13.09 -9.73
N THR A 107 -11.14 13.65 -9.12
CA THR A 107 -9.79 13.68 -9.70
C THR A 107 -9.24 12.26 -9.84
N LEU A 108 -9.35 11.45 -8.79
CA LEU A 108 -8.93 10.04 -8.80
C LEU A 108 -9.74 9.22 -9.81
N ALA A 109 -11.04 9.48 -9.97
CA ALA A 109 -11.86 8.81 -10.98
C ALA A 109 -11.36 9.07 -12.41
N LYS A 110 -11.03 10.34 -12.72
CA LYS A 110 -10.47 10.73 -14.03
C LYS A 110 -9.11 10.09 -14.28
N LEU A 111 -8.24 10.08 -13.28
CA LEU A 111 -6.94 9.40 -13.36
C LEU A 111 -7.12 7.90 -13.62
N GLY A 112 -7.99 7.24 -12.85
CA GLY A 112 -8.28 5.82 -13.04
C GLY A 112 -8.82 5.50 -14.43
N GLU A 113 -9.68 6.34 -15.01
CA GLU A 113 -10.13 6.19 -16.39
C GLU A 113 -8.97 6.30 -17.39
N ALA A 114 -8.08 7.28 -17.20
CA ALA A 114 -6.92 7.50 -18.06
C ALA A 114 -5.94 6.31 -18.01
N PHE A 115 -5.62 5.80 -16.81
CA PHE A 115 -4.73 4.64 -16.64
C PHE A 115 -5.35 3.35 -17.20
N ARG A 116 -6.63 3.09 -16.96
CA ARG A 116 -7.32 1.89 -17.50
C ARG A 116 -7.35 1.88 -19.04
N LYS A 117 -7.51 3.01 -19.70
CA LYS A 117 -7.39 3.12 -21.17
C LYS A 117 -6.03 2.71 -21.70
N ARG A 118 -5.00 2.75 -20.87
CA ARG A 118 -3.62 2.35 -21.20
C ARG A 118 -3.28 0.95 -20.66
N GLY A 119 -4.26 0.23 -20.09
CA GLY A 119 -4.11 -1.14 -19.61
C GLY A 119 -3.56 -1.27 -18.19
N PHE A 120 -3.55 -0.18 -17.41
CA PHE A 120 -3.12 -0.18 -16.01
C PHE A 120 -4.31 -0.07 -15.06
N GLY A 121 -4.25 -0.78 -13.94
CA GLY A 121 -5.15 -0.55 -12.82
C GLY A 121 -4.73 0.69 -12.01
N PHE A 122 -5.70 1.28 -11.31
CA PHE A 122 -5.44 2.46 -10.50
C PHE A 122 -6.34 2.49 -9.28
N GLY A 123 -5.75 2.82 -8.12
CA GLY A 123 -6.47 2.86 -6.87
C GLY A 123 -5.94 3.87 -5.85
N TRP A 124 -6.59 3.83 -4.69
CA TRP A 124 -6.20 4.55 -3.50
C TRP A 124 -5.57 3.59 -2.50
N HIS A 125 -4.55 4.02 -1.76
CA HIS A 125 -4.02 3.37 -0.58
C HIS A 125 -4.37 4.23 0.64
N ASN A 126 -4.91 3.62 1.70
CA ASN A 126 -5.36 4.35 2.88
C ASN A 126 -4.32 4.44 3.99
N HIS A 127 -4.47 5.51 4.78
CA HIS A 127 -3.89 5.67 6.10
C HIS A 127 -5.01 5.80 7.15
N ASP A 128 -4.72 6.36 8.31
CA ASP A 128 -5.68 6.57 9.40
C ASP A 128 -6.57 7.82 9.20
N PHE A 129 -6.08 8.83 8.50
CA PHE A 129 -6.77 10.12 8.38
C PHE A 129 -8.06 10.05 7.57
N GLU A 130 -8.21 9.11 6.65
CA GLU A 130 -9.44 8.90 5.88
C GLU A 130 -10.57 8.30 6.73
N PHE A 131 -10.24 7.79 7.90
CA PHE A 131 -11.19 7.21 8.85
C PHE A 131 -11.54 8.16 10.00
N GLN A 132 -11.03 9.40 9.98
CA GLN A 132 -11.45 10.43 10.90
C GLN A 132 -12.75 11.08 10.43
N PRO A 133 -13.84 11.04 11.24
CA PRO A 133 -15.13 11.51 10.77
C PRO A 133 -15.13 13.03 10.54
N LEU A 134 -15.76 13.43 9.45
CA LEU A 134 -16.06 14.83 9.16
C LEU A 134 -17.11 15.37 10.15
N PRO A 135 -17.34 16.70 10.23
CA PRO A 135 -18.34 17.29 11.13
C PRO A 135 -19.75 16.74 10.95
N ASN A 136 -20.09 16.20 9.80
CA ASN A 136 -21.38 15.56 9.49
C ASN A 136 -21.39 14.05 9.75
N GLY A 137 -20.31 13.48 10.33
CA GLY A 137 -20.18 12.08 10.66
C GLY A 137 -19.77 11.16 9.49
N LYS A 138 -19.68 11.67 8.24
CA LYS A 138 -19.18 10.87 7.12
C LYS A 138 -17.68 10.63 7.22
N LEU A 139 -17.23 9.51 6.71
CA LEU A 139 -15.81 9.19 6.63
C LEU A 139 -15.26 9.56 5.25
N PRO A 140 -14.10 10.25 5.18
CA PRO A 140 -13.41 10.54 3.92
C PRO A 140 -13.22 9.31 3.03
N MET A 141 -12.87 8.17 3.61
CA MET A 141 -12.70 6.92 2.87
C MET A 141 -13.97 6.47 2.14
N ASP A 142 -15.14 6.59 2.78
CA ASP A 142 -16.41 6.30 2.14
C ASP A 142 -16.66 7.23 0.94
N ILE A 143 -16.37 8.52 1.11
CA ILE A 143 -16.56 9.52 0.05
C ILE A 143 -15.66 9.20 -1.15
N LEU A 144 -14.38 8.91 -0.91
CA LEU A 144 -13.43 8.57 -1.97
C LEU A 144 -13.86 7.33 -2.74
N LEU A 145 -14.21 6.24 -2.04
CA LEU A 145 -14.61 4.99 -2.68
C LEU A 145 -15.94 5.11 -3.43
N GLN A 146 -16.86 5.93 -2.97
CA GLN A 146 -18.13 6.17 -3.65
C GLN A 146 -17.97 7.09 -4.87
N THR A 147 -17.19 8.15 -4.76
CA THR A 147 -16.96 9.10 -5.85
C THR A 147 -16.10 8.50 -6.96
N ALA A 148 -15.03 7.79 -6.60
CA ALA A 148 -14.17 7.09 -7.54
C ALA A 148 -14.61 5.63 -7.71
N ALA A 149 -15.87 5.40 -8.08
CA ALA A 149 -16.54 4.10 -8.00
C ALA A 149 -15.89 2.94 -8.81
N HIS A 150 -15.03 3.25 -9.76
CA HIS A 150 -14.35 2.25 -10.61
C HIS A 150 -12.87 2.09 -10.30
N ASN A 151 -12.35 2.82 -9.31
CA ASN A 151 -10.96 2.67 -8.90
C ASN A 151 -10.84 1.52 -7.88
N GLU A 152 -9.71 0.88 -7.89
CA GLU A 152 -9.35 -0.16 -6.93
C GLU A 152 -9.00 0.46 -5.56
N TRP A 153 -8.92 -0.40 -4.56
CA TRP A 153 -8.43 -0.06 -3.24
C TRP A 153 -7.30 -1.00 -2.83
N GLU A 154 -6.15 -0.43 -2.53
CA GLU A 154 -5.10 -1.10 -1.79
C GLU A 154 -5.32 -0.84 -0.31
N MET A 155 -5.85 -1.84 0.39
CA MET A 155 -6.23 -1.71 1.79
C MET A 155 -5.03 -1.91 2.71
N ASP A 156 -4.61 -0.88 3.43
CA ASP A 156 -3.74 -1.08 4.60
C ASP A 156 -4.59 -1.39 5.82
N VAL A 157 -4.54 -2.65 6.25
CA VAL A 157 -5.36 -3.18 7.35
C VAL A 157 -5.00 -2.52 8.69
N ALA A 158 -3.72 -2.31 8.95
CA ALA A 158 -3.25 -1.75 10.21
C ALA A 158 -3.61 -0.26 10.33
N TRP A 159 -3.56 0.49 9.25
CA TRP A 159 -4.01 1.88 9.22
C TRP A 159 -5.53 2.01 9.38
N VAL A 160 -6.33 1.06 8.89
CA VAL A 160 -7.78 1.00 9.21
C VAL A 160 -8.00 0.89 10.71
N VAL A 161 -7.26 -0.02 11.38
CA VAL A 161 -7.34 -0.21 12.84
C VAL A 161 -6.85 1.04 13.58
N LYS A 162 -5.73 1.66 13.18
CA LYS A 162 -5.26 2.93 13.77
C LYS A 162 -6.23 4.09 13.54
N GLY A 163 -7.00 4.06 12.45
CA GLY A 163 -8.11 4.97 12.18
C GLY A 163 -9.36 4.72 13.03
N GLY A 164 -9.33 3.72 13.92
CA GLY A 164 -10.43 3.38 14.82
C GLY A 164 -11.56 2.59 14.18
N GLN A 165 -11.31 1.92 13.06
CA GLN A 165 -12.29 1.13 12.31
C GLN A 165 -11.99 -0.37 12.39
N ASP A 166 -13.03 -1.18 12.17
CA ASP A 166 -12.90 -2.63 12.05
C ASP A 166 -12.62 -3.02 10.58
N PRO A 167 -11.45 -3.58 10.26
CA PRO A 167 -11.12 -3.98 8.89
C PRO A 167 -12.09 -5.04 8.33
N LEU A 168 -12.69 -5.90 9.15
CA LEU A 168 -13.63 -6.91 8.69
C LEU A 168 -14.92 -6.27 8.17
N GLU A 169 -15.41 -5.20 8.78
CA GLU A 169 -16.59 -4.47 8.29
C GLU A 169 -16.26 -3.73 6.98
N TRP A 170 -15.06 -3.22 6.81
CA TRP A 170 -14.62 -2.58 5.57
C TRP A 170 -14.46 -3.59 4.43
N ILE A 171 -13.90 -4.77 4.72
CA ILE A 171 -13.82 -5.89 3.77
C ILE A 171 -15.24 -6.29 3.32
N LYS A 172 -16.18 -6.47 4.24
CA LYS A 172 -17.55 -6.79 3.93
C LYS A 172 -18.23 -5.73 3.06
N LYS A 173 -17.95 -4.45 3.31
CA LYS A 173 -18.56 -3.31 2.60
C LYS A 173 -17.97 -3.09 1.21
N TYR A 174 -16.64 -3.20 1.07
CA TYR A 174 -15.92 -2.80 -0.14
C TYR A 174 -14.99 -3.88 -0.71
N GLY A 175 -15.11 -5.12 -0.28
CA GLY A 175 -14.19 -6.21 -0.64
C GLY A 175 -13.99 -6.38 -2.15
N ALA A 176 -15.04 -6.19 -2.95
CA ALA A 176 -14.95 -6.26 -4.40
C ALA A 176 -14.03 -5.20 -5.04
N ARG A 177 -13.69 -4.15 -4.27
CA ARG A 177 -12.79 -3.06 -4.70
C ARG A 177 -11.35 -3.29 -4.26
N ILE A 178 -11.14 -4.16 -3.27
CA ILE A 178 -9.83 -4.45 -2.70
C ILE A 178 -9.12 -5.45 -3.62
N ASN A 179 -8.08 -4.97 -4.32
CA ASN A 179 -7.28 -5.80 -5.21
C ASN A 179 -5.82 -5.96 -4.74
N ALA A 180 -5.42 -5.17 -3.74
CA ALA A 180 -4.16 -5.31 -3.03
C ALA A 180 -4.37 -5.03 -1.53
N VAL A 181 -3.50 -5.59 -0.71
CA VAL A 181 -3.55 -5.43 0.76
C VAL A 181 -2.14 -5.19 1.30
N HIS A 182 -1.98 -4.15 2.10
CA HIS A 182 -0.80 -3.99 2.93
C HIS A 182 -0.94 -4.84 4.19
N VAL A 183 -0.01 -5.77 4.31
CA VAL A 183 0.13 -6.70 5.43
C VAL A 183 1.11 -6.07 6.41
N LYS A 184 0.56 -5.43 7.45
CA LYS A 184 1.26 -4.59 8.41
C LYS A 184 0.73 -4.89 9.81
N ASP A 185 1.57 -4.84 10.83
CA ASP A 185 1.15 -5.22 12.17
C ASP A 185 1.44 -4.10 13.19
N ILE A 186 0.68 -4.10 14.26
CA ILE A 186 0.71 -3.07 15.30
C ILE A 186 1.30 -3.67 16.57
N ALA A 187 2.33 -3.05 17.13
CA ALA A 187 2.91 -3.48 18.39
C ALA A 187 1.90 -3.31 19.54
N PRO A 188 2.02 -4.10 20.63
CA PRO A 188 1.27 -3.85 21.85
C PRO A 188 1.47 -2.42 22.35
N ALA A 189 0.44 -1.85 22.98
CA ALA A 189 0.47 -0.47 23.44
C ALA A 189 1.72 -0.17 24.30
N GLY A 190 2.43 0.91 23.92
CA GLY A 190 3.66 1.33 24.60
C GLY A 190 4.93 0.58 24.21
N GLN A 191 4.85 -0.39 23.29
CA GLN A 191 6.03 -1.08 22.75
C GLN A 191 6.43 -0.49 21.39
N ASN A 192 7.68 -0.73 21.00
CA ASN A 192 8.28 -0.33 19.71
C ASN A 192 8.08 1.17 19.38
N ALA A 193 8.23 2.04 20.40
CA ALA A 193 8.07 3.49 20.19
C ALA A 193 9.11 4.06 19.21
N ASP A 194 10.28 3.46 19.14
CA ASP A 194 11.38 3.75 18.19
C ASP A 194 11.09 3.26 16.77
N GLU A 195 10.11 2.38 16.63
CA GLU A 195 9.59 1.87 15.34
C GLU A 195 8.16 2.39 15.07
N ASP A 196 7.77 3.55 15.63
CA ASP A 196 6.46 4.21 15.48
C ASP A 196 5.26 3.34 15.95
N GLY A 197 5.52 2.37 16.84
CA GLY A 197 4.52 1.43 17.36
C GLY A 197 4.10 0.36 16.35
N TRP A 198 4.89 0.11 15.33
CA TRP A 198 4.70 -1.01 14.40
C TRP A 198 5.39 -2.28 14.91
N ALA A 199 5.01 -3.42 14.36
CA ALA A 199 5.63 -4.71 14.62
C ALA A 199 5.90 -5.46 13.31
N ASP A 200 6.84 -6.39 13.37
CA ASP A 200 6.98 -7.38 12.29
C ASP A 200 5.66 -8.16 12.15
N VAL A 201 5.22 -8.44 10.93
CA VAL A 201 3.93 -9.10 10.66
C VAL A 201 3.84 -10.46 11.38
N GLY A 202 2.72 -10.70 12.05
CA GLY A 202 2.49 -11.88 12.87
C GLY A 202 3.13 -11.84 14.25
N HIS A 203 3.75 -10.71 14.61
CA HIS A 203 4.37 -10.50 15.93
C HIS A 203 3.76 -9.28 16.66
N GLY A 204 2.70 -8.71 16.11
CA GLY A 204 1.93 -7.63 16.70
C GLY A 204 0.63 -8.10 17.35
N THR A 205 -0.39 -7.27 17.26
CA THR A 205 -1.67 -7.47 17.94
C THR A 205 -2.81 -7.83 17.01
N LEU A 206 -2.61 -7.79 15.69
CA LEU A 206 -3.67 -8.09 14.74
C LEU A 206 -3.87 -9.61 14.59
N ASP A 207 -5.14 -10.02 14.56
CA ASP A 207 -5.48 -11.43 14.24
C ASP A 207 -5.37 -11.68 12.75
N TRP A 208 -4.12 -11.84 12.28
CA TRP A 208 -3.84 -12.08 10.87
C TRP A 208 -4.40 -13.40 10.33
N GLN A 209 -4.71 -14.38 11.20
CA GLN A 209 -5.40 -15.59 10.74
C GLN A 209 -6.82 -15.24 10.29
N ALA A 210 -7.61 -14.58 11.15
CA ALA A 210 -8.98 -14.17 10.81
C ALA A 210 -9.00 -13.16 9.64
N LEU A 211 -8.08 -12.20 9.64
CA LEU A 211 -7.96 -11.19 8.57
C LEU A 211 -7.61 -11.83 7.23
N SER A 212 -6.63 -12.75 7.18
CA SER A 212 -6.25 -13.40 5.93
C SER A 212 -7.39 -14.25 5.35
N ASP A 213 -8.15 -14.93 6.19
CA ASP A 213 -9.30 -15.71 5.75
C ASP A 213 -10.41 -14.82 5.19
N ALA A 214 -10.69 -13.68 5.86
CA ALA A 214 -11.65 -12.71 5.39
C ALA A 214 -11.22 -12.07 4.04
N ILE A 215 -9.96 -11.71 3.90
CA ILE A 215 -9.41 -11.14 2.66
C ILE A 215 -9.49 -12.17 1.52
N LYS A 216 -9.04 -13.40 1.74
CA LYS A 216 -9.07 -14.48 0.73
C LYS A 216 -10.48 -14.77 0.21
N THR A 217 -11.48 -14.71 1.08
CA THR A 217 -12.85 -15.06 0.73
C THR A 217 -13.72 -13.87 0.33
N GLY A 218 -13.42 -12.69 0.84
CA GLY A 218 -14.24 -11.49 0.72
C GLY A 218 -13.73 -10.43 -0.24
N THR A 219 -12.55 -10.61 -0.85
CA THR A 219 -11.94 -9.58 -1.70
C THR A 219 -11.43 -10.13 -3.03
N ASN A 220 -10.98 -9.22 -3.91
CA ASN A 220 -10.26 -9.53 -5.14
C ASN A 220 -8.74 -9.34 -4.98
N ALA A 221 -8.20 -9.40 -3.76
CA ALA A 221 -6.79 -9.13 -3.50
C ALA A 221 -5.86 -10.17 -4.14
N HIS A 222 -5.07 -9.71 -5.11
CA HIS A 222 -4.04 -10.50 -5.77
C HIS A 222 -2.64 -10.18 -5.25
N TYR A 223 -2.44 -8.97 -4.69
CA TYR A 223 -1.16 -8.51 -4.18
C TYR A 223 -1.25 -8.34 -2.66
N TRP A 224 -0.31 -8.98 -1.97
CA TRP A 224 -0.18 -8.93 -0.53
C TRP A 224 1.19 -8.37 -0.22
N VAL A 225 1.23 -7.14 0.28
CA VAL A 225 2.44 -6.33 0.38
C VAL A 225 2.83 -6.18 1.84
N MET A 226 4.00 -6.72 2.21
CA MET A 226 4.57 -6.53 3.54
C MET A 226 5.05 -5.10 3.70
N GLU A 227 4.60 -4.41 4.73
CA GLU A 227 5.06 -3.08 5.04
C GLU A 227 5.29 -2.86 6.54
N HIS A 228 6.28 -2.04 6.81
CA HIS A 228 6.59 -1.45 8.10
C HIS A 228 7.14 -0.03 7.88
N ASP A 229 6.51 1.01 8.43
CA ASP A 229 6.90 2.39 8.09
C ASP A 229 8.30 2.76 8.59
N ASN A 230 8.75 2.17 9.69
CA ASN A 230 10.03 2.55 10.31
C ASN A 230 10.68 1.36 11.04
N PRO A 231 11.08 0.28 10.33
CA PRO A 231 11.76 -0.84 10.99
C PRO A 231 13.16 -0.40 11.46
N ALA A 232 13.54 -0.78 12.67
CA ALA A 232 14.92 -0.59 13.15
C ALA A 232 15.92 -1.52 12.44
N ASP A 233 15.43 -2.64 11.91
CA ASP A 233 16.19 -3.62 11.16
C ASP A 233 15.32 -4.19 10.03
N VAL A 234 15.64 -3.81 8.79
CA VAL A 234 14.87 -4.21 7.60
C VAL A 234 14.99 -5.71 7.31
N ASP A 235 16.11 -6.35 7.63
CA ASP A 235 16.32 -7.78 7.39
C ASP A 235 15.53 -8.61 8.40
N ARG A 236 15.48 -8.19 9.67
CA ARG A 236 14.62 -8.76 10.69
C ARG A 236 13.16 -8.67 10.25
N PHE A 237 12.71 -7.46 9.91
CA PHE A 237 11.33 -7.25 9.45
C PHE A 237 10.99 -8.14 8.26
N ALA A 238 11.80 -8.09 7.20
CA ALA A 238 11.53 -8.84 5.98
C ALA A 238 11.49 -10.35 6.21
N SER A 239 12.49 -10.90 6.91
CA SER A 239 12.61 -12.36 7.09
C SER A 239 11.56 -12.92 8.07
N ARG A 240 11.31 -12.24 9.19
CA ARG A 240 10.34 -12.69 10.20
C ARG A 240 8.91 -12.57 9.69
N SER A 241 8.57 -11.46 9.02
CA SER A 241 7.24 -11.26 8.44
C SER A 241 6.93 -12.32 7.38
N LEU A 242 7.88 -12.59 6.48
CA LEU A 242 7.70 -13.62 5.45
C LEU A 242 7.55 -15.03 6.06
N ALA A 243 8.31 -15.34 7.11
CA ALA A 243 8.18 -16.59 7.82
C ALA A 243 6.80 -16.75 8.48
N ALA A 244 6.28 -15.70 9.12
CA ALA A 244 4.97 -15.70 9.75
C ALA A 244 3.85 -15.97 8.75
N VAL A 245 3.82 -15.22 7.62
CA VAL A 245 2.74 -15.37 6.63
C VAL A 245 2.79 -16.69 5.87
N ASN A 246 3.95 -17.28 5.70
CA ASN A 246 4.08 -18.62 5.10
C ASN A 246 3.45 -19.72 5.99
N ALA A 247 3.20 -19.46 7.25
CA ALA A 247 2.49 -20.35 8.16
C ALA A 247 0.94 -20.21 8.07
N TRP A 248 0.42 -19.19 7.40
CA TRP A 248 -1.03 -18.98 7.19
C TRP A 248 -1.55 -19.83 6.02
N LYS A 249 -1.58 -21.13 6.22
CA LYS A 249 -2.02 -22.11 5.19
C LYS A 249 -3.44 -22.55 5.41
#